data_92e0ad8d70e6f8a45fe428c5bb20a344
#
_entry.id   92e0ad8d70e6f8a45fe428c5bb20a344
#
_cell.length_a   1.000
_cell.length_b   1.000
_cell.length_c   1.000
_cell.angle_alpha   90.00
_cell.angle_beta   90.00
_cell.angle_gamma   90.00
#
_symmetry.space_group_name_H-M   'P 1'
#
loop_
_entity.id
_entity.type
_entity.pdbx_description
1 polymer ?
#
loop_
_entity_poly.entity_id
_entity_poly.type
_entity_poly.pdbx_seq_one_letter_code
_entity_poly.pdbx_strand_id
1 'polypeptide(L)'
;MSKKLLRTRVLLACALAAATPAFAQSKKPAKKEKPAAPAAPPKVQIALESLMDRRTTGDFPRAALTVNLTLEGEDARAVMSARPRVTSALDDTGKSLAADSSLQSSDSWQQAREDAPLTVRLELTSPSRKAKTLASLEGVLETYLPSRDPASTVKVERVLTTRDKPLTVPALAGLGVKIQVLSKAGLEKEKKQAEAKKKAQAAKKKGTKGETEGLEGMADAMADAFGSMIERLFLSAGENDLIVKVDDPGKKIFSFDLDASDGTPIRSYGTMDLDNYRIVRMLEPIPEGASLQVRLKTPRSFGEVPFTLANVKLP
;
A
#
# COMPACT_ATOMS: atom_id res chain seq x y z
N MET A 1 54.49 -59.70 -25.12
CA MET A 1 54.50 -60.69 -24.04
C MET A 1 53.25 -60.46 -23.21
N SER A 2 52.24 -61.21 -23.45
CA SER A 2 51.84 -62.43 -22.73
C SER A 2 50.94 -62.11 -21.51
N LYS A 3 49.64 -62.39 -21.69
CA LYS A 3 48.79 -63.27 -20.82
C LYS A 3 48.42 -62.66 -19.44
N LYS A 4 47.20 -62.73 -18.93
CA LYS A 4 46.19 -63.81 -18.98
C LYS A 4 44.79 -63.21 -18.51
N LEU A 5 43.76 -63.76 -19.08
CA LEU A 5 42.39 -63.80 -18.60
C LEU A 5 42.29 -64.36 -17.16
N LEU A 6 41.30 -63.86 -16.42
CA LEU A 6 40.54 -64.72 -15.52
C LEU A 6 39.08 -64.32 -15.46
N ARG A 7 38.23 -65.21 -15.95
CA ARG A 7 36.81 -65.22 -15.80
C ARG A 7 36.48 -65.76 -14.40
N THR A 8 35.58 -65.14 -13.70
CA THR A 8 34.81 -65.83 -12.67
C THR A 8 33.35 -65.41 -12.75
N ARG A 9 32.55 -66.40 -13.03
CA ARG A 9 31.09 -66.44 -12.93
C ARG A 9 30.74 -66.62 -11.47
N VAL A 10 29.52 -66.24 -11.07
CA VAL A 10 28.63 -66.85 -10.07
C VAL A 10 27.87 -65.73 -9.37
N LEU A 11 26.65 -65.66 -9.24
CA LEU A 11 25.44 -66.40 -9.02
C LEU A 11 24.26 -65.38 -8.94
N LEU A 12 23.22 -65.80 -9.55
CA LEU A 12 21.85 -65.22 -9.51
C LEU A 12 21.31 -65.44 -8.08
N ALA A 13 20.89 -64.38 -7.39
CA ALA A 13 20.03 -64.47 -6.22
C ALA A 13 18.81 -63.58 -6.42
N CYS A 14 17.68 -64.26 -6.73
CA CYS A 14 16.34 -63.64 -6.69
C CYS A 14 16.00 -63.28 -5.25
N ALA A 15 15.81 -62.00 -4.97
CA ALA A 15 15.12 -61.55 -3.78
C ALA A 15 13.82 -60.87 -4.15
N LEU A 16 12.71 -61.56 -3.87
CA LEU A 16 11.39 -60.98 -3.84
C LEU A 16 11.35 -59.87 -2.83
N ALA A 17 11.20 -58.62 -3.27
CA ALA A 17 10.88 -57.50 -2.40
C ALA A 17 9.38 -57.28 -2.42
N ALA A 18 8.78 -57.50 -1.28
CA ALA A 18 7.37 -57.26 -1.01
C ALA A 18 6.98 -55.80 -1.28
N ALA A 19 5.96 -55.61 -2.11
CA ALA A 19 5.34 -54.28 -2.32
C ALA A 19 4.60 -53.85 -1.04
N THR A 20 5.14 -52.87 -0.34
CA THR A 20 4.42 -52.15 0.70
C THR A 20 3.42 -51.20 0.07
N PRO A 21 2.14 -51.24 0.44
CA PRO A 21 1.17 -50.30 -0.05
C PRO A 21 1.49 -48.91 0.49
N ALA A 22 1.70 -47.96 -0.42
CA ALA A 22 1.81 -46.54 -0.08
C ALA A 22 0.50 -46.07 0.56
N PHE A 23 0.54 -45.78 1.85
CA PHE A 23 -0.56 -45.07 2.54
C PHE A 23 -0.80 -43.74 1.82
N ALA A 24 -1.86 -43.65 1.07
CA ALA A 24 -2.40 -42.40 0.59
C ALA A 24 -2.82 -41.57 1.80
N GLN A 25 -1.97 -40.63 2.20
CA GLN A 25 -2.38 -39.57 3.14
C GLN A 25 -3.46 -38.74 2.47
N SER A 26 -4.71 -39.03 2.84
CA SER A 26 -5.87 -38.20 2.51
C SER A 26 -5.61 -36.80 3.08
N LYS A 27 -5.24 -35.84 2.22
CA LYS A 27 -5.23 -34.42 2.55
C LYS A 27 -6.64 -34.05 2.99
N LYS A 28 -6.89 -33.92 4.32
CA LYS A 28 -8.11 -33.31 4.82
C LYS A 28 -8.32 -31.99 4.08
N PRO A 29 -9.49 -31.73 3.50
CA PRO A 29 -9.77 -30.45 2.87
C PRO A 29 -9.60 -29.38 3.92
N ALA A 30 -8.80 -28.37 3.63
CA ALA A 30 -8.63 -27.20 4.48
C ALA A 30 -10.03 -26.63 4.79
N LYS A 31 -10.37 -26.59 6.07
CA LYS A 31 -11.62 -26.02 6.55
C LYS A 31 -11.67 -24.59 6.05
N LYS A 32 -12.55 -24.25 5.12
CA LYS A 32 -12.77 -22.86 4.69
C LYS A 32 -13.15 -22.09 5.95
N GLU A 33 -12.24 -21.27 6.44
CA GLU A 33 -12.52 -20.35 7.53
C GLU A 33 -13.73 -19.50 7.13
N LYS A 34 -14.74 -19.55 7.97
CA LYS A 34 -15.93 -18.71 7.83
C LYS A 34 -15.45 -17.25 7.86
N PRO A 35 -15.87 -16.39 6.93
CA PRO A 35 -15.49 -14.98 6.97
C PRO A 35 -15.72 -14.43 8.37
N ALA A 36 -14.70 -13.82 8.96
CA ALA A 36 -14.82 -13.21 10.29
C ALA A 36 -15.97 -12.20 10.25
N ALA A 37 -16.83 -12.24 11.26
CA ALA A 37 -17.92 -11.27 11.39
C ALA A 37 -17.35 -9.84 11.35
N PRO A 38 -18.06 -8.87 10.73
CA PRO A 38 -17.62 -7.48 10.72
C PRO A 38 -17.38 -7.03 12.15
N ALA A 39 -16.27 -6.32 12.38
CA ALA A 39 -15.98 -5.77 13.70
C ALA A 39 -17.03 -4.71 14.05
N ALA A 40 -17.36 -4.61 15.35
CA ALA A 40 -18.19 -3.51 15.82
C ALA A 40 -17.57 -2.16 15.41
N PRO A 41 -18.36 -1.11 15.13
CA PRO A 41 -17.82 0.19 14.76
C PRO A 41 -16.86 0.70 15.85
N PRO A 42 -15.84 1.50 15.48
CA PRO A 42 -14.92 2.07 16.46
C PRO A 42 -15.68 3.04 17.40
N LYS A 43 -15.34 3.02 18.68
CA LYS A 43 -15.88 3.95 19.68
C LYS A 43 -15.12 5.29 19.59
N VAL A 44 -15.34 5.98 18.50
CA VAL A 44 -14.74 7.26 18.19
C VAL A 44 -15.86 8.28 17.96
N GLN A 45 -15.71 9.45 18.55
CA GLN A 45 -16.53 10.63 18.30
C GLN A 45 -15.68 11.68 17.58
N ILE A 46 -16.33 12.50 16.76
CA ILE A 46 -15.67 13.53 16.00
C ILE A 46 -16.13 14.88 16.55
N ALA A 47 -15.19 15.66 17.02
CA ALA A 47 -15.43 17.01 17.52
C ALA A 47 -14.79 18.06 16.60
N LEU A 48 -15.37 19.25 16.54
CA LEU A 48 -14.76 20.38 15.87
C LEU A 48 -13.65 20.98 16.76
N GLU A 49 -12.45 21.00 16.23
CA GLU A 49 -11.31 21.65 16.91
C GLU A 49 -11.23 23.14 16.53
N SER A 50 -11.24 23.44 15.24
CA SER A 50 -11.14 24.83 14.76
C SER A 50 -11.65 25.01 13.34
N LEU A 51 -12.00 26.26 13.02
CA LEU A 51 -12.35 26.75 11.69
C LEU A 51 -11.45 27.92 11.30
N MET A 52 -11.00 27.94 10.05
CA MET A 52 -10.21 29.03 9.49
C MET A 52 -10.67 29.36 8.07
N ASP A 53 -11.24 30.53 7.86
CA ASP A 53 -11.53 31.05 6.51
C ASP A 53 -10.31 31.85 6.02
N ARG A 54 -9.65 31.34 4.98
CA ARG A 54 -8.47 31.96 4.39
C ARG A 54 -8.80 32.49 3.02
N ARG A 55 -8.58 33.79 2.82
CA ARG A 55 -8.78 34.47 1.52
C ARG A 55 -7.53 35.27 1.20
N THR A 56 -6.85 34.89 0.13
CA THR A 56 -5.67 35.61 -0.35
C THR A 56 -6.01 36.33 -1.65
N THR A 57 -5.48 37.56 -1.79
CA THR A 57 -5.52 38.35 -3.01
C THR A 57 -4.10 38.43 -3.55
N GLY A 58 -3.91 38.49 -4.86
CA GLY A 58 -2.61 38.56 -5.51
C GLY A 58 -2.55 37.64 -6.73
N ASP A 59 -1.36 37.34 -7.20
CA ASP A 59 -1.15 36.57 -8.45
C ASP A 59 -1.71 35.14 -8.39
N PHE A 60 -1.86 34.59 -7.20
CA PHE A 60 -2.48 33.28 -6.97
C PHE A 60 -3.59 33.38 -5.92
N PRO A 61 -4.77 33.93 -6.28
CA PRO A 61 -5.88 34.08 -5.35
C PRO A 61 -6.35 32.69 -4.88
N ARG A 62 -6.35 32.48 -3.58
CA ARG A 62 -6.83 31.25 -2.97
C ARG A 62 -7.85 31.58 -1.89
N ALA A 63 -9.00 30.93 -1.96
CA ALA A 63 -10.03 31.06 -0.96
C ALA A 63 -10.47 29.66 -0.51
N ALA A 64 -10.28 29.35 0.76
CA ALA A 64 -10.61 28.05 1.34
C ALA A 64 -11.06 28.19 2.79
N LEU A 65 -12.03 27.36 3.17
CA LEU A 65 -12.39 27.14 4.56
C LEU A 65 -11.69 25.86 5.04
N THR A 66 -10.79 26.01 6.00
CA THR A 66 -10.16 24.88 6.67
C THR A 66 -10.98 24.50 7.90
N VAL A 67 -11.36 23.24 8.01
CA VAL A 67 -12.02 22.66 9.19
C VAL A 67 -11.09 21.63 9.78
N ASN A 68 -10.71 21.82 11.03
CA ASN A 68 -9.94 20.82 11.77
C ASN A 68 -10.89 20.06 12.70
N LEU A 69 -10.87 18.74 12.57
CA LEU A 69 -11.66 17.81 13.37
C LEU A 69 -10.72 17.01 14.27
N THR A 70 -11.05 16.88 15.53
CA THR A 70 -10.33 16.02 16.46
C THR A 70 -11.14 14.74 16.74
N LEU A 71 -10.43 13.64 16.99
CA LEU A 71 -11.02 12.36 17.36
C LEU A 71 -11.00 12.21 18.86
N GLU A 72 -12.15 11.89 19.44
CA GLU A 72 -12.34 11.66 20.88
C GLU A 72 -12.94 10.27 21.13
N GLY A 73 -12.85 9.77 22.36
CA GLY A 73 -13.42 8.49 22.76
C GLY A 73 -12.37 7.41 23.03
N GLU A 74 -12.86 6.24 23.35
CA GLU A 74 -12.04 5.11 23.85
C GLU A 74 -11.02 4.64 22.81
N ASP A 75 -11.42 4.55 21.54
CA ASP A 75 -10.57 4.08 20.43
C ASP A 75 -9.81 5.22 19.73
N ALA A 76 -10.00 6.49 20.09
CA ALA A 76 -9.44 7.63 19.37
C ALA A 76 -7.90 7.57 19.25
N ARG A 77 -7.22 7.19 20.32
CA ARG A 77 -5.76 7.04 20.34
C ARG A 77 -5.25 5.83 19.57
N ALA A 78 -6.11 4.85 19.32
CA ALA A 78 -5.77 3.67 18.54
C ALA A 78 -5.91 3.90 17.02
N VAL A 79 -6.52 5.02 16.61
CA VAL A 79 -6.61 5.41 15.21
C VAL A 79 -5.24 5.85 14.72
N MET A 80 -4.62 5.02 13.91
CA MET A 80 -3.31 5.32 13.31
C MET A 80 -3.42 6.32 12.17
N SER A 81 -4.48 6.22 11.38
CA SER A 81 -4.72 7.10 10.24
C SER A 81 -6.21 7.28 10.00
N ALA A 82 -6.59 8.42 9.46
CA ALA A 82 -7.95 8.67 9.02
C ALA A 82 -7.98 9.42 7.69
N ARG A 83 -9.07 9.21 6.95
CA ARG A 83 -9.37 9.88 5.68
C ARG A 83 -10.80 10.39 5.71
N PRO A 84 -11.02 11.70 5.63
CA PRO A 84 -12.36 12.26 5.58
C PRO A 84 -12.95 12.13 4.18
N ARG A 85 -14.22 11.84 4.11
CA ARG A 85 -15.04 11.87 2.89
C ARG A 85 -16.27 12.74 3.16
N VAL A 86 -16.26 13.96 2.66
CA VAL A 86 -17.36 14.91 2.79
C VAL A 86 -18.48 14.52 1.82
N THR A 87 -19.71 14.39 2.33
CA THR A 87 -20.90 14.12 1.52
C THR A 87 -21.71 15.37 1.24
N SER A 88 -21.72 16.33 2.18
CA SER A 88 -22.40 17.62 2.05
C SER A 88 -21.71 18.69 2.89
N ALA A 89 -21.63 19.89 2.36
CA ALA A 89 -21.19 21.07 3.11
C ALA A 89 -21.93 22.30 2.57
N LEU A 90 -22.67 23.01 3.42
CA LEU A 90 -23.47 24.17 3.05
C LEU A 90 -23.21 25.32 4.03
N ASP A 91 -23.14 26.56 3.51
CA ASP A 91 -23.24 27.75 4.35
C ASP A 91 -24.72 28.20 4.55
N ASP A 92 -24.97 29.16 5.43
CA ASP A 92 -26.30 29.65 5.75
C ASP A 92 -26.92 30.47 4.61
N THR A 93 -26.20 30.72 3.52
CA THR A 93 -26.74 31.30 2.29
C THR A 93 -27.17 30.25 1.27
N GLY A 94 -26.96 28.95 1.59
CA GLY A 94 -27.26 27.82 0.72
C GLY A 94 -26.14 27.50 -0.29
N LYS A 95 -25.00 28.16 -0.20
CA LYS A 95 -23.86 27.88 -1.06
C LYS A 95 -23.19 26.54 -0.67
N SER A 96 -23.00 25.67 -1.65
CA SER A 96 -22.20 24.45 -1.46
C SER A 96 -20.72 24.79 -1.26
N LEU A 97 -20.12 24.22 -0.21
CA LEU A 97 -18.71 24.36 0.15
C LEU A 97 -17.93 23.07 -0.14
N ALA A 98 -18.59 21.99 -0.57
CA ALA A 98 -17.89 20.79 -1.01
C ALA A 98 -16.93 21.16 -2.15
N ALA A 99 -15.65 20.89 -1.97
CA ALA A 99 -14.68 21.15 -3.03
C ALA A 99 -14.96 20.23 -4.21
N ASP A 100 -14.78 20.74 -5.44
CA ASP A 100 -14.74 19.88 -6.61
C ASP A 100 -13.68 18.81 -6.41
N SER A 101 -13.98 17.57 -6.78
CA SER A 101 -13.15 16.39 -6.55
C SER A 101 -11.71 16.53 -7.05
N SER A 102 -11.45 17.48 -7.95
CA SER A 102 -10.11 17.80 -8.47
C SER A 102 -9.21 18.60 -7.52
N LEU A 103 -9.78 19.21 -6.46
CA LEU A 103 -9.05 20.07 -5.50
C LEU A 103 -8.99 19.46 -4.09
N GLN A 104 -9.56 18.27 -3.87
CA GLN A 104 -9.58 17.64 -2.57
C GLN A 104 -8.21 17.06 -2.21
N SER A 105 -7.36 17.90 -1.59
CA SER A 105 -6.24 17.40 -0.78
C SER A 105 -6.71 16.53 0.41
N SER A 106 -8.03 16.51 0.65
CA SER A 106 -8.69 15.75 1.71
C SER A 106 -8.82 14.25 1.44
N ASP A 107 -8.61 13.76 0.21
CA ASP A 107 -8.67 12.32 -0.11
C ASP A 107 -7.43 11.54 0.35
N SER A 108 -6.46 12.19 0.97
CA SER A 108 -5.27 11.55 1.50
C SER A 108 -5.48 11.07 2.94
N TRP A 109 -4.87 9.93 3.25
CA TRP A 109 -4.79 9.44 4.62
C TRP A 109 -3.91 10.37 5.46
N GLN A 110 -4.48 10.91 6.55
CA GLN A 110 -3.77 11.71 7.52
C GLN A 110 -3.38 10.81 8.70
N GLN A 111 -2.13 10.92 9.13
CA GLN A 111 -1.56 10.06 10.16
C GLN A 111 -1.58 10.75 11.52
N ALA A 112 -1.83 9.99 12.56
CA ALA A 112 -1.63 10.44 13.93
C ALA A 112 -0.15 10.77 14.16
N ARG A 113 0.10 11.84 14.89
CA ARG A 113 1.43 12.12 15.41
C ARG A 113 1.64 11.33 16.69
N GLU A 114 2.89 10.98 16.97
CA GLU A 114 3.24 10.38 18.25
C GLU A 114 2.71 11.28 19.38
N ASP A 115 2.04 10.66 20.35
CA ASP A 115 1.54 11.29 21.57
C ASP A 115 0.42 12.34 21.46
N ALA A 116 -0.14 12.57 20.27
CA ALA A 116 -1.26 13.48 20.08
C ALA A 116 -2.49 12.78 19.48
N PRO A 117 -3.70 13.19 19.87
CA PRO A 117 -4.91 12.76 19.17
C PRO A 117 -4.82 13.11 17.68
N LEU A 118 -5.38 12.26 16.85
CA LEU A 118 -5.40 12.54 15.41
C LEU A 118 -6.31 13.72 15.12
N THR A 119 -5.75 14.78 14.55
CA THR A 119 -6.49 15.89 13.99
C THR A 119 -6.61 15.71 12.49
N VAL A 120 -7.84 15.74 11.99
CA VAL A 120 -8.16 15.59 10.57
C VAL A 120 -8.49 16.95 9.99
N ARG A 121 -7.74 17.34 8.99
CA ARG A 121 -7.93 18.60 8.28
C ARG A 121 -8.75 18.40 7.03
N LEU A 122 -9.82 19.19 6.92
CA LEU A 122 -10.66 19.32 5.72
C LEU A 122 -10.38 20.67 5.05
N GLU A 123 -10.28 20.68 3.73
CA GLU A 123 -10.29 21.92 2.95
C GLU A 123 -11.57 21.98 2.12
N LEU A 124 -12.39 22.97 2.41
CA LEU A 124 -13.65 23.27 1.71
C LEU A 124 -13.48 24.55 0.89
N THR A 125 -14.35 24.75 -0.09
CA THR A 125 -14.47 26.06 -0.77
C THR A 125 -14.84 27.14 0.26
N SER A 126 -14.32 28.35 0.07
CA SER A 126 -14.64 29.46 0.97
C SER A 126 -16.14 29.77 0.95
N PRO A 127 -16.76 30.05 2.12
CA PRO A 127 -18.17 30.42 2.20
C PRO A 127 -18.46 31.75 1.49
N SER A 128 -19.74 32.03 1.29
CA SER A 128 -20.19 33.33 0.82
C SER A 128 -19.71 34.45 1.76
N ARG A 129 -19.38 35.62 1.22
CA ARG A 129 -19.00 36.78 2.07
C ARG A 129 -20.13 37.25 3.02
N LYS A 130 -21.37 36.86 2.74
CA LYS A 130 -22.52 37.15 3.58
C LYS A 130 -22.81 36.06 4.61
N ALA A 131 -22.20 34.90 4.45
CA ALA A 131 -22.41 33.79 5.34
C ALA A 131 -21.87 34.09 6.74
N LYS A 132 -22.62 33.70 7.75
CA LYS A 132 -22.25 33.81 9.17
C LYS A 132 -22.00 32.46 9.82
N THR A 133 -22.57 31.42 9.25
CA THR A 133 -22.42 30.06 9.78
C THR A 133 -22.16 29.06 8.67
N LEU A 134 -21.44 28.00 9.01
CA LEU A 134 -21.47 26.72 8.31
C LEU A 134 -22.77 26.04 8.74
N ALA A 135 -23.77 26.05 7.87
CA ALA A 135 -25.13 25.56 8.18
C ALA A 135 -25.10 24.05 8.41
N SER A 136 -24.41 23.31 7.54
CA SER A 136 -24.19 21.87 7.70
C SER A 136 -22.85 21.44 7.09
N LEU A 137 -22.23 20.45 7.73
CA LEU A 137 -21.10 19.68 7.20
C LEU A 137 -21.32 18.22 7.59
N GLU A 138 -21.51 17.39 6.60
CA GLU A 138 -21.77 15.97 6.76
C GLU A 138 -20.74 15.14 6.02
N GLY A 139 -20.39 14.01 6.61
CA GLY A 139 -19.41 13.11 6.00
C GLY A 139 -19.19 11.85 6.78
N VAL A 140 -18.23 11.10 6.30
CA VAL A 140 -17.73 9.87 6.93
C VAL A 140 -16.22 9.97 7.08
N LEU A 141 -15.73 9.65 8.24
CA LEU A 141 -14.31 9.50 8.50
C LEU A 141 -13.95 8.02 8.40
N GLU A 142 -13.23 7.65 7.35
CA GLU A 142 -12.63 6.33 7.25
C GLU A 142 -11.44 6.28 8.19
N THR A 143 -11.38 5.26 9.05
CA THR A 143 -10.33 5.13 10.08
C THR A 143 -9.58 3.82 9.91
N TYR A 144 -8.26 3.85 10.16
CA TYR A 144 -7.41 2.67 10.20
C TYR A 144 -6.91 2.43 11.62
N LEU A 145 -7.29 1.27 12.17
CA LEU A 145 -6.99 0.85 13.55
C LEU A 145 -6.33 -0.55 13.52
N PRO A 146 -5.04 -0.66 13.25
CA PRO A 146 -4.37 -1.96 13.15
C PRO A 146 -4.40 -2.76 14.45
N SER A 147 -4.46 -2.10 15.61
CA SER A 147 -4.56 -2.76 16.92
C SER A 147 -5.81 -3.62 17.09
N ARG A 148 -6.88 -3.40 16.31
CA ARG A 148 -8.11 -4.18 16.35
C ARG A 148 -8.02 -5.53 15.63
N ASP A 149 -6.99 -5.71 14.81
CA ASP A 149 -6.76 -6.96 14.09
C ASP A 149 -5.27 -7.26 13.99
N PRO A 150 -4.75 -8.19 14.79
CA PRO A 150 -3.34 -8.59 14.69
C PRO A 150 -2.91 -9.04 13.28
N ALA A 151 -3.85 -9.57 12.46
CA ALA A 151 -3.58 -9.95 11.09
C ALA A 151 -3.36 -8.75 10.15
N SER A 152 -3.68 -7.53 10.60
CA SER A 152 -3.44 -6.30 9.84
C SER A 152 -1.96 -5.85 9.83
N THR A 153 -1.10 -6.50 10.59
CA THR A 153 0.33 -6.17 10.66
C THR A 153 1.16 -7.42 10.45
N VAL A 154 2.02 -7.39 9.44
CA VAL A 154 2.97 -8.47 9.14
C VAL A 154 4.36 -7.92 9.28
N LYS A 155 5.15 -8.48 10.20
CA LYS A 155 6.53 -8.08 10.44
C LYS A 155 7.49 -8.96 9.65
N VAL A 156 8.44 -8.34 8.96
CA VAL A 156 9.52 -8.98 8.23
C VAL A 156 10.84 -8.55 8.84
N GLU A 157 11.45 -9.45 9.58
CA GLU A 157 12.73 -9.20 10.27
C GLU A 157 13.88 -9.05 9.28
N ARG A 158 14.85 -8.20 9.61
CA ARG A 158 16.10 -8.00 8.86
C ARG A 158 15.85 -7.83 7.35
N VAL A 159 14.93 -6.96 7.01
CA VAL A 159 14.44 -6.80 5.64
C VAL A 159 15.56 -6.54 4.61
N LEU A 160 16.65 -5.91 5.01
CA LEU A 160 17.76 -5.61 4.12
C LEU A 160 18.58 -6.84 3.70
N THR A 161 18.56 -7.93 4.49
CA THR A 161 19.27 -9.19 4.16
C THR A 161 18.52 -9.99 3.09
N THR A 162 17.25 -9.66 2.86
CA THR A 162 16.39 -10.33 1.87
C THR A 162 16.25 -9.54 0.59
N ARG A 163 17.05 -8.49 0.39
CA ARG A 163 17.02 -7.67 -0.83
C ARG A 163 17.13 -8.52 -2.09
N ASP A 164 16.43 -8.10 -3.13
CA ASP A 164 16.40 -8.72 -4.45
C ASP A 164 15.82 -10.14 -4.51
N LYS A 165 15.23 -10.60 -3.40
CA LYS A 165 14.51 -11.87 -3.32
C LYS A 165 13.05 -11.63 -2.93
N PRO A 166 12.08 -12.40 -3.47
CA PRO A 166 10.71 -12.35 -3.00
C PRO A 166 10.62 -12.67 -1.50
N LEU A 167 9.89 -11.87 -0.76
CA LEU A 167 9.64 -12.13 0.66
C LEU A 167 8.66 -13.30 0.80
N THR A 168 9.14 -14.38 1.42
CA THR A 168 8.32 -15.58 1.66
C THR A 168 7.68 -15.48 3.04
N VAL A 169 6.54 -14.78 3.12
CA VAL A 169 5.77 -14.62 4.36
C VAL A 169 4.41 -15.29 4.18
N PRO A 170 4.10 -16.36 4.94
CA PRO A 170 2.86 -17.12 4.78
C PRO A 170 1.60 -16.26 4.85
N ALA A 171 1.56 -15.28 5.75
CA ALA A 171 0.43 -14.36 5.89
C ALA A 171 0.17 -13.54 4.61
N LEU A 172 1.21 -13.06 3.94
CA LEU A 172 1.10 -12.33 2.67
C LEU A 172 0.70 -13.25 1.52
N ALA A 173 1.31 -14.45 1.48
CA ALA A 173 0.99 -15.45 0.45
C ALA A 173 -0.49 -15.88 0.51
N GLY A 174 -1.05 -16.07 1.72
CA GLY A 174 -2.48 -16.37 1.92
C GLY A 174 -3.42 -15.26 1.42
N LEU A 175 -2.93 -14.04 1.30
CA LEU A 175 -3.66 -12.90 0.75
C LEU A 175 -3.42 -12.69 -0.75
N GLY A 176 -2.55 -13.48 -1.39
CA GLY A 176 -2.14 -13.29 -2.78
C GLY A 176 -1.22 -12.08 -2.98
N VAL A 177 -0.61 -11.58 -1.91
CA VAL A 177 0.31 -10.44 -1.94
C VAL A 177 1.74 -10.94 -2.03
N LYS A 178 2.52 -10.38 -2.97
CA LYS A 178 3.95 -10.63 -3.09
C LYS A 178 4.71 -9.31 -2.95
N ILE A 179 5.78 -9.37 -2.19
CA ILE A 179 6.62 -8.20 -1.91
C ILE A 179 8.08 -8.59 -2.17
N GLN A 180 8.82 -7.67 -2.72
CA GLN A 180 10.27 -7.79 -2.91
C GLN A 180 10.92 -6.44 -2.61
N VAL A 181 11.84 -6.39 -1.69
CA VAL A 181 12.67 -5.21 -1.44
C VAL A 181 13.82 -5.23 -2.44
N LEU A 182 13.98 -4.12 -3.17
CA LEU A 182 15.01 -4.02 -4.19
C LEU A 182 16.22 -3.22 -3.69
N SER A 183 17.41 -3.70 -4.05
CA SER A 183 18.63 -2.90 -4.02
C SER A 183 18.72 -2.04 -5.29
N LYS A 184 19.65 -1.08 -5.33
CA LYS A 184 19.96 -0.34 -6.57
C LYS A 184 20.36 -1.31 -7.70
N ALA A 185 21.16 -2.33 -7.39
CA ALA A 185 21.56 -3.35 -8.36
C ALA A 185 20.36 -4.20 -8.82
N GLY A 186 19.43 -4.53 -7.92
CA GLY A 186 18.18 -5.20 -8.25
C GLY A 186 17.31 -4.37 -9.19
N LEU A 187 17.19 -3.07 -8.93
CA LEU A 187 16.46 -2.16 -9.78
C LEU A 187 17.08 -2.02 -11.19
N GLU A 188 18.42 -1.95 -11.28
CA GLU A 188 19.12 -1.97 -12.58
C GLU A 188 18.88 -3.28 -13.35
N LYS A 189 18.85 -4.40 -12.65
CA LYS A 189 18.53 -5.70 -13.26
C LYS A 189 17.11 -5.71 -13.81
N GLU A 190 16.13 -5.18 -13.07
CA GLU A 190 14.74 -5.03 -13.53
C GLU A 190 14.69 -4.16 -14.80
N LYS A 191 15.42 -3.02 -14.83
CA LYS A 191 15.52 -2.15 -16.01
C LYS A 191 16.05 -2.91 -17.22
N LYS A 192 17.17 -3.61 -17.07
CA LYS A 192 17.77 -4.42 -18.15
C LYS A 192 16.81 -5.52 -18.64
N GLN A 193 16.08 -6.16 -17.73
CA GLN A 193 15.09 -7.17 -18.10
C GLN A 193 13.90 -6.57 -18.86
N ALA A 194 13.42 -5.39 -18.47
CA ALA A 194 12.36 -4.67 -19.18
C ALA A 194 12.80 -4.29 -20.59
N GLU A 195 14.01 -3.75 -20.74
CA GLU A 195 14.60 -3.42 -22.05
C GLU A 195 14.79 -4.66 -22.93
N ALA A 196 15.25 -5.77 -22.36
CA ALA A 196 15.41 -7.04 -23.08
C ALA A 196 14.07 -7.61 -23.56
N LYS A 197 13.03 -7.54 -22.72
CA LYS A 197 11.67 -7.94 -23.11
C LYS A 197 11.14 -7.08 -24.25
N LYS A 198 11.35 -5.76 -24.18
CA LYS A 198 10.98 -4.81 -25.24
C LYS A 198 11.66 -5.16 -26.56
N LYS A 199 12.98 -5.39 -26.56
CA LYS A 199 13.74 -5.80 -27.75
C LYS A 199 13.25 -7.15 -28.31
N ALA A 200 12.96 -8.11 -27.45
CA ALA A 200 12.43 -9.43 -27.88
C ALA A 200 11.03 -9.33 -28.49
N GLN A 201 10.17 -8.49 -27.95
CA GLN A 201 8.83 -8.24 -28.51
C GLN A 201 8.93 -7.55 -29.88
N ALA A 202 9.77 -6.51 -29.99
CA ALA A 202 10.00 -5.83 -31.26
C ALA A 202 10.58 -6.75 -32.34
N ALA A 203 11.46 -7.70 -31.97
CA ALA A 203 12.01 -8.68 -32.90
C ALA A 203 10.96 -9.69 -33.40
N LYS A 204 10.05 -10.13 -32.54
CA LYS A 204 8.93 -11.02 -32.93
C LYS A 204 7.95 -10.34 -33.89
N LYS A 205 7.73 -9.03 -33.75
CA LYS A 205 6.84 -8.25 -34.62
C LYS A 205 7.31 -8.12 -36.06
N LYS A 206 8.62 -8.09 -36.30
CA LYS A 206 9.16 -8.03 -37.68
C LYS A 206 8.86 -9.26 -38.52
N GLY A 207 8.38 -10.35 -37.93
CA GLY A 207 8.06 -11.60 -38.63
C GLY A 207 6.61 -11.78 -39.04
N THR A 208 5.67 -10.96 -38.57
CA THR A 208 4.23 -11.15 -38.81
C THR A 208 3.63 -9.89 -39.43
N LYS A 209 3.66 -9.77 -40.75
CA LYS A 209 2.89 -8.76 -41.49
C LYS A 209 1.44 -9.26 -41.62
N GLY A 210 0.50 -8.65 -40.94
CA GLY A 210 -0.95 -8.88 -41.15
C GLY A 210 -1.80 -8.51 -39.94
N GLU A 211 -2.65 -7.53 -40.09
CA GLU A 211 -3.96 -7.28 -39.43
C GLU A 211 -4.06 -6.95 -37.93
N THR A 212 -3.02 -6.53 -37.23
CA THR A 212 -3.13 -6.18 -35.80
C THR A 212 -2.57 -4.83 -35.42
N GLU A 213 -2.61 -3.82 -36.30
CA GLU A 213 -2.01 -2.48 -36.06
C GLU A 213 -2.48 -1.78 -34.78
N GLY A 214 -3.73 -1.99 -34.35
CA GLY A 214 -4.28 -1.34 -33.15
C GLY A 214 -3.78 -1.91 -31.81
N LEU A 215 -3.68 -3.24 -31.70
CA LEU A 215 -3.19 -3.92 -30.50
C LEU A 215 -1.66 -3.81 -30.33
N GLU A 216 -0.95 -3.73 -31.44
CA GLU A 216 0.50 -3.59 -31.48
C GLU A 216 0.98 -2.22 -30.97
N GLY A 217 0.30 -1.14 -31.37
CA GLY A 217 0.57 0.20 -30.86
C GLY A 217 0.39 0.33 -29.34
N MET A 218 -0.65 -0.34 -28.79
CA MET A 218 -0.87 -0.37 -27.35
C MET A 218 0.24 -1.11 -26.59
N ALA A 219 0.70 -2.24 -27.09
CA ALA A 219 1.77 -3.01 -26.43
C ALA A 219 3.10 -2.25 -26.43
N ASP A 220 3.42 -1.50 -27.49
CA ASP A 220 4.62 -0.68 -27.56
C ASP A 220 4.50 0.55 -26.64
N ALA A 221 3.35 1.21 -26.62
CA ALA A 221 3.10 2.33 -25.71
C ALA A 221 3.19 1.90 -24.24
N MET A 222 2.69 0.71 -23.89
CA MET A 222 2.82 0.15 -22.53
C MET A 222 4.29 -0.18 -22.18
N ALA A 223 5.05 -0.73 -23.11
CA ALA A 223 6.48 -1.01 -22.90
C ALA A 223 7.31 0.26 -22.74
N ASP A 224 7.01 1.31 -23.52
CA ASP A 224 7.65 2.62 -23.39
C ASP A 224 7.26 3.33 -22.09
N ALA A 225 5.98 3.28 -21.70
CA ALA A 225 5.51 3.79 -20.42
C ALA A 225 6.21 3.09 -19.25
N PHE A 226 6.34 1.76 -19.30
CA PHE A 226 7.03 0.99 -18.27
C PHE A 226 8.53 1.32 -18.19
N GLY A 227 9.20 1.44 -19.34
CA GLY A 227 10.61 1.85 -19.39
C GLY A 227 10.85 3.24 -18.80
N SER A 228 10.03 4.22 -19.18
CA SER A 228 10.10 5.59 -18.67
C SER A 228 9.74 5.68 -17.18
N MET A 229 8.84 4.82 -16.71
CA MET A 229 8.47 4.71 -15.28
C MET A 229 9.65 4.20 -14.45
N ILE A 230 10.31 3.12 -14.87
CA ILE A 230 11.50 2.60 -14.17
C ILE A 230 12.63 3.63 -14.17
N GLU A 231 12.80 4.38 -15.25
CA GLU A 231 13.79 5.46 -15.32
C GLU A 231 13.46 6.57 -14.32
N ARG A 232 12.22 7.01 -14.22
CA ARG A 232 11.76 7.96 -13.18
C ARG A 232 11.97 7.43 -11.78
N LEU A 233 11.68 6.15 -11.54
CA LEU A 233 11.95 5.47 -10.28
C LEU A 233 13.44 5.57 -9.92
N PHE A 234 14.31 5.26 -10.87
CA PHE A 234 15.75 5.29 -10.69
C PHE A 234 16.27 6.70 -10.37
N LEU A 235 15.77 7.71 -11.10
CA LEU A 235 16.14 9.11 -10.90
C LEU A 235 15.59 9.70 -9.61
N SER A 236 14.46 9.19 -9.13
CA SER A 236 13.80 9.71 -7.93
C SER A 236 14.23 9.02 -6.64
N ALA A 237 14.78 7.80 -6.70
CA ALA A 237 15.18 7.05 -5.52
C ALA A 237 16.50 7.58 -4.92
N GLY A 238 16.43 8.05 -3.69
CA GLY A 238 17.59 8.45 -2.89
C GLY A 238 18.45 7.25 -2.44
N GLU A 239 19.60 7.54 -1.83
CA GLU A 239 20.50 6.49 -1.34
C GLU A 239 19.92 5.71 -0.16
N ASN A 240 19.14 6.38 0.66
CA ASN A 240 18.55 5.83 1.86
C ASN A 240 17.15 5.24 1.64
N ASP A 241 16.56 5.43 0.45
CA ASP A 241 15.18 5.03 0.20
C ASP A 241 15.00 3.50 0.17
N LEU A 242 13.88 3.06 0.71
CA LEU A 242 13.43 1.67 0.59
C LEU A 242 12.58 1.53 -0.67
N ILE A 243 13.05 0.76 -1.62
CA ILE A 243 12.30 0.45 -2.85
C ILE A 243 11.64 -0.90 -2.68
N VAL A 244 10.32 -0.92 -2.74
CA VAL A 244 9.51 -2.12 -2.59
C VAL A 244 8.75 -2.38 -3.88
N LYS A 245 9.01 -3.52 -4.50
CA LYS A 245 8.17 -4.04 -5.58
C LYS A 245 7.01 -4.81 -4.98
N VAL A 246 5.79 -4.49 -5.41
CA VAL A 246 4.55 -4.98 -4.84
C VAL A 246 3.69 -5.61 -5.94
N ASP A 247 3.23 -6.83 -5.73
CA ASP A 247 2.18 -7.48 -6.52
C ASP A 247 0.99 -7.69 -5.57
N ASP A 248 0.05 -6.74 -5.59
CA ASP A 248 -1.12 -6.70 -4.71
C ASP A 248 -2.38 -6.37 -5.51
N PRO A 249 -2.90 -7.33 -6.29
CA PRO A 249 -4.07 -7.12 -7.12
C PRO A 249 -5.32 -6.76 -6.31
N GLY A 250 -5.36 -7.15 -5.03
CA GLY A 250 -6.45 -6.85 -4.11
C GLY A 250 -6.33 -5.49 -3.41
N LYS A 251 -5.26 -4.73 -3.63
CA LYS A 251 -4.97 -3.45 -2.93
C LYS A 251 -5.10 -3.56 -1.41
N LYS A 252 -4.60 -4.68 -0.88
CA LYS A 252 -4.69 -5.02 0.55
C LYS A 252 -3.61 -4.35 1.40
N ILE A 253 -2.51 -3.91 0.79
CA ILE A 253 -1.47 -3.18 1.51
C ILE A 253 -1.96 -1.76 1.79
N PHE A 254 -1.87 -1.36 3.05
CA PHE A 254 -2.14 0.00 3.52
C PHE A 254 -0.87 0.85 3.46
N SER A 255 0.15 0.46 4.23
CA SER A 255 1.44 1.18 4.30
C SER A 255 2.59 0.23 4.59
N PHE A 256 3.79 0.77 4.47
CA PHE A 256 5.04 0.17 4.93
C PHE A 256 5.65 1.08 5.99
N ASP A 257 5.96 0.52 7.14
CA ASP A 257 6.70 1.19 8.20
C ASP A 257 7.99 0.40 8.48
N LEU A 258 9.00 1.06 9.02
CA LEU A 258 10.26 0.44 9.38
C LEU A 258 10.52 0.63 10.87
N ASP A 259 10.99 -0.43 11.52
CA ASP A 259 11.49 -0.36 12.88
C ASP A 259 12.97 -0.74 12.92
N ALA A 260 13.72 -0.12 13.79
CA ALA A 260 15.08 -0.54 14.13
C ALA A 260 15.05 -1.89 14.87
N SER A 261 16.21 -2.48 15.10
CA SER A 261 16.33 -3.78 15.77
C SER A 261 15.83 -3.78 17.22
N ASP A 262 15.79 -2.63 17.87
CA ASP A 262 15.25 -2.41 19.20
C ASP A 262 13.74 -2.11 19.23
N GLY A 263 13.10 -2.08 18.06
CA GLY A 263 11.68 -1.76 17.89
C GLY A 263 11.37 -0.28 17.78
N THR A 264 12.38 0.59 17.78
CA THR A 264 12.17 2.03 17.58
C THR A 264 11.72 2.31 16.15
N PRO A 265 10.63 3.09 15.92
CA PRO A 265 10.20 3.44 14.59
C PRO A 265 11.24 4.26 13.83
N ILE A 266 11.55 3.88 12.60
CA ILE A 266 12.42 4.64 11.71
C ILE A 266 11.55 5.58 10.88
N ARG A 267 11.79 6.88 10.98
CA ARG A 267 10.96 7.91 10.35
C ARG A 267 11.17 7.98 8.85
N SER A 268 10.08 7.88 8.12
CA SER A 268 10.03 8.26 6.71
C SER A 268 9.44 9.67 6.58
N TYR A 269 9.85 10.40 5.54
CA TYR A 269 9.30 11.72 5.24
C TYR A 269 8.30 11.70 4.06
N GLY A 270 8.09 10.54 3.46
CA GLY A 270 7.10 10.39 2.41
C GLY A 270 7.14 9.02 1.74
N THR A 271 6.09 8.75 0.99
CA THR A 271 5.97 7.55 0.16
C THR A 271 5.54 7.98 -1.24
N MET A 272 6.14 7.36 -2.26
CA MET A 272 5.76 7.55 -3.65
C MET A 272 5.37 6.21 -4.25
N ASP A 273 4.17 6.13 -4.78
CA ASP A 273 3.65 4.96 -5.48
C ASP A 273 3.81 5.15 -7.00
N LEU A 274 4.43 4.15 -7.64
CA LEU A 274 4.65 4.10 -9.08
C LEU A 274 4.28 2.70 -9.57
N ASP A 275 3.05 2.54 -10.05
CA ASP A 275 2.49 1.27 -10.52
C ASP A 275 2.67 0.15 -9.45
N ASN A 276 3.52 -0.83 -9.72
CA ASN A 276 3.84 -1.92 -8.81
C ASN A 276 5.09 -1.67 -7.93
N TYR A 277 5.55 -0.44 -7.87
CA TYR A 277 6.66 -0.04 -7.00
C TYR A 277 6.19 1.01 -5.99
N ARG A 278 6.70 0.88 -4.78
CA ARG A 278 6.54 1.87 -3.71
C ARG A 278 7.90 2.27 -3.19
N ILE A 279 8.18 3.56 -3.18
CA ILE A 279 9.40 4.13 -2.60
C ILE A 279 9.03 4.75 -1.26
N VAL A 280 9.60 4.22 -0.20
CA VAL A 280 9.52 4.84 1.14
C VAL A 280 10.77 5.69 1.32
N ARG A 281 10.58 6.99 1.40
CA ARG A 281 11.66 7.98 1.49
C ARG A 281 12.13 8.11 2.91
N MET A 282 13.43 7.90 3.12
CA MET A 282 14.05 7.90 4.44
C MET A 282 14.98 9.09 4.61
N LEU A 283 14.95 9.71 5.78
CA LEU A 283 15.87 10.80 6.13
C LEU A 283 17.29 10.28 6.37
N GLU A 284 17.40 9.09 6.94
CA GLU A 284 18.66 8.46 7.36
C GLU A 284 18.81 7.07 6.76
N PRO A 285 20.03 6.55 6.68
CA PRO A 285 20.27 5.17 6.25
C PRO A 285 19.50 4.16 7.11
N ILE A 286 18.89 3.18 6.45
CA ILE A 286 18.16 2.11 7.15
C ILE A 286 19.18 1.17 7.80
N PRO A 287 19.13 0.95 9.13
CA PRO A 287 20.05 0.02 9.82
C PRO A 287 19.91 -1.41 9.31
N GLU A 288 21.00 -2.18 9.31
CA GLU A 288 21.01 -3.57 8.82
C GLU A 288 20.02 -4.50 9.55
N GLY A 289 19.82 -4.27 10.84
CA GLY A 289 18.87 -5.03 11.67
C GLY A 289 17.42 -4.61 11.53
N ALA A 290 17.11 -3.62 10.68
CA ALA A 290 15.76 -3.10 10.55
C ALA A 290 14.74 -4.17 10.12
N SER A 291 13.53 -4.05 10.65
CA SER A 291 12.36 -4.84 10.28
C SER A 291 11.36 -4.01 9.48
N LEU A 292 10.67 -4.63 8.53
CA LEU A 292 9.60 -4.02 7.75
C LEU A 292 8.25 -4.44 8.34
N GLN A 293 7.46 -3.46 8.71
CA GLN A 293 6.06 -3.62 9.09
C GLN A 293 5.19 -3.44 7.84
N VAL A 294 4.57 -4.50 7.36
CA VAL A 294 3.59 -4.42 6.28
C VAL A 294 2.21 -4.25 6.91
N ARG A 295 1.63 -3.06 6.74
CA ARG A 295 0.27 -2.78 7.22
C ARG A 295 -0.74 -3.22 6.16
N LEU A 296 -1.74 -3.98 6.59
CA LEU A 296 -2.74 -4.58 5.70
C LEU A 296 -4.13 -4.05 6.00
N LYS A 297 -4.91 -3.88 4.95
CA LYS A 297 -6.35 -3.59 5.03
C LYS A 297 -7.09 -4.89 5.31
N THR A 298 -7.60 -5.02 6.52
CA THR A 298 -8.47 -6.12 6.91
C THR A 298 -9.85 -5.58 7.30
N PRO A 299 -10.92 -6.38 7.22
CA PRO A 299 -12.27 -5.91 7.59
C PRO A 299 -12.37 -5.42 9.04
N ARG A 300 -11.45 -5.84 9.92
CA ARG A 300 -11.43 -5.45 11.33
C ARG A 300 -10.57 -4.23 11.62
N SER A 301 -9.56 -3.97 10.78
CA SER A 301 -8.66 -2.82 10.95
C SER A 301 -9.20 -1.53 10.35
N PHE A 302 -10.30 -1.59 9.59
CA PHE A 302 -10.97 -0.44 9.02
C PHE A 302 -12.30 -0.18 9.70
N GLY A 303 -12.64 1.08 9.86
CA GLY A 303 -13.94 1.52 10.37
C GLY A 303 -14.38 2.80 9.68
N GLU A 304 -15.67 3.04 9.67
CA GLU A 304 -16.29 4.28 9.22
C GLU A 304 -16.98 4.93 10.39
N VAL A 305 -16.72 6.21 10.60
CA VAL A 305 -17.32 7.04 11.65
C VAL A 305 -18.07 8.18 10.97
N PRO A 306 -19.41 8.17 10.94
CA PRO A 306 -20.17 9.27 10.40
C PRO A 306 -20.03 10.51 11.28
N PHE A 307 -20.04 11.70 10.70
CA PHE A 307 -20.04 12.95 11.41
C PHE A 307 -20.97 13.97 10.80
N THR A 308 -21.54 14.80 11.66
CA THR A 308 -22.38 15.92 11.28
C THR A 308 -22.06 17.11 12.18
N LEU A 309 -21.73 18.24 11.57
CA LEU A 309 -21.63 19.53 12.25
C LEU A 309 -22.72 20.44 11.71
N ALA A 310 -23.42 21.15 12.59
CA ALA A 310 -24.50 22.05 12.21
C ALA A 310 -24.35 23.41 12.90
N ASN A 311 -24.72 24.47 12.18
CA ASN A 311 -24.81 25.84 12.71
C ASN A 311 -23.49 26.33 13.37
N VAL A 312 -22.35 25.97 12.80
CA VAL A 312 -21.05 26.39 13.32
C VAL A 312 -20.75 27.82 12.86
N LYS A 313 -20.51 28.70 13.83
CA LYS A 313 -20.18 30.09 13.53
C LYS A 313 -18.88 30.19 12.73
N LEU A 314 -18.94 30.94 11.61
CA LEU A 314 -17.75 31.27 10.83
C LEU A 314 -16.89 32.35 11.52
N PRO A 315 -15.56 32.33 11.32
CA PRO A 315 -14.67 33.32 11.90
C PRO A 315 -14.85 34.72 11.32
#